data_463c8fa0f64671f834354637c9ef7db2
#
_entry.id   463c8fa0f64671f834354637c9ef7db2
#
_cell.length_a   1.000
_cell.length_b   1.000
_cell.length_c   1.000
_cell.angle_alpha   90.00
_cell.angle_beta   90.00
_cell.angle_gamma   90.00
#
_symmetry.space_group_name_H-M   'P 1'
#
loop_
_entity.id
_entity.type
_entity.pdbx_description
1 polymer ?
#
loop_
_entity_poly.entity_id
_entity_poly.type
_entity_poly.pdbx_seq_one_letter_code
_entity_poly.pdbx_strand_id
1 'polypeptide(L)'
;MTYQPQANANSQRVLAALMGLHRAYPLERRIQEEACDDTRETYLAVLLRWIQSAAPPLTTGFDREALDELAALDAVFILNEQIGCPPFNVAKTDIQVHFPHETLHALSALDALAMPRLLDAPATIETHCAMSGEAIQLTLTQDGELREAELNSAVVAFQKVANQVARYTFDLAPGIRFVLPQHAMGLQQTLSLGEASAVANAFYSFQRKLLKNG
;
A
#
# COMPACT_ATOMS: atom_id res chain seq x y z
N MET A 1 -32.76 -10.11 -16.30
CA MET A 1 -31.47 -10.14 -15.58
C MET A 1 -30.39 -10.32 -16.62
N THR A 2 -29.68 -9.25 -16.95
CA THR A 2 -28.57 -9.29 -17.93
C THR A 2 -27.31 -9.79 -17.20
N TYR A 3 -26.86 -10.97 -17.57
CA TYR A 3 -25.58 -11.53 -17.10
C TYR A 3 -24.44 -10.62 -17.59
N GLN A 4 -23.66 -10.06 -16.65
CA GLN A 4 -22.46 -9.25 -16.96
C GLN A 4 -21.19 -10.08 -16.69
N PRO A 5 -20.68 -10.84 -17.68
CA PRO A 5 -19.51 -11.70 -17.49
C PRO A 5 -18.23 -10.91 -17.14
N GLN A 6 -18.12 -9.67 -17.57
CA GLN A 6 -16.95 -8.82 -17.36
C GLN A 6 -16.82 -8.35 -15.89
N ALA A 7 -17.93 -8.01 -15.24
CA ALA A 7 -17.92 -7.65 -13.82
C ALA A 7 -17.50 -8.81 -12.92
N ASN A 8 -17.91 -10.05 -13.25
CA ASN A 8 -17.50 -11.24 -12.51
C ASN A 8 -16.01 -11.58 -12.71
N ALA A 9 -15.48 -11.38 -13.92
CA ALA A 9 -14.06 -11.60 -14.19
C ALA A 9 -13.17 -10.60 -13.43
N ASN A 10 -13.55 -9.33 -13.41
CA ASN A 10 -12.82 -8.31 -12.65
C ASN A 10 -12.83 -8.61 -11.15
N SER A 11 -13.97 -9.01 -10.59
CA SER A 11 -14.07 -9.40 -9.18
C SER A 11 -13.18 -10.61 -8.84
N GLN A 12 -13.09 -11.59 -9.74
CA GLN A 12 -12.21 -12.75 -9.54
C GLN A 12 -10.72 -12.37 -9.57
N ARG A 13 -10.32 -11.45 -10.46
CA ARG A 13 -8.94 -10.96 -10.52
C ARG A 13 -8.55 -10.19 -9.25
N VAL A 14 -9.41 -9.30 -8.78
CA VAL A 14 -9.23 -8.57 -7.51
C VAL A 14 -9.09 -9.54 -6.35
N LEU A 15 -9.99 -10.52 -6.23
CA LEU A 15 -9.94 -11.52 -5.17
C LEU A 15 -8.66 -12.37 -5.22
N ALA A 16 -8.26 -12.83 -6.41
CA ALA A 16 -7.04 -13.61 -6.58
C ALA A 16 -5.78 -12.84 -6.20
N ALA A 17 -5.70 -11.55 -6.59
CA ALA A 17 -4.60 -10.67 -6.23
C ALA A 17 -4.56 -10.45 -4.70
N LEU A 18 -5.69 -10.14 -4.09
CA LEU A 18 -5.80 -9.93 -2.65
C LEU A 18 -5.41 -11.17 -1.84
N MET A 19 -5.90 -12.35 -2.24
CA MET A 19 -5.51 -13.62 -1.61
C MET A 19 -4.01 -13.91 -1.75
N GLY A 20 -3.42 -13.58 -2.91
CA GLY A 20 -1.98 -13.70 -3.14
C GLY A 20 -1.19 -12.80 -2.19
N LEU A 21 -1.60 -11.55 -2.05
CA LEU A 21 -0.98 -10.57 -1.16
C LEU A 21 -1.07 -10.98 0.31
N HIS A 22 -2.26 -11.37 0.80
CA HIS A 22 -2.42 -11.81 2.19
C HIS A 22 -1.67 -13.10 2.49
N ARG A 23 -1.47 -13.99 1.52
CA ARG A 23 -0.63 -15.18 1.68
C ARG A 23 0.85 -14.81 1.77
N ALA A 24 1.30 -13.88 0.94
CA ALA A 24 2.68 -13.42 0.92
C ALA A 24 3.01 -12.56 2.16
N TYR A 25 2.07 -11.71 2.57
CA TYR A 25 2.23 -10.78 3.69
C TYR A 25 0.98 -10.76 4.57
N PRO A 26 0.84 -11.68 5.53
CA PRO A 26 -0.33 -11.82 6.40
C PRO A 26 -0.27 -10.89 7.63
N LEU A 27 -0.12 -9.58 7.43
CA LEU A 27 0.11 -8.60 8.50
C LEU A 27 -1.00 -8.60 9.56
N GLU A 28 -2.28 -8.57 9.15
CA GLU A 28 -3.42 -8.59 10.09
C GLU A 28 -3.33 -9.77 11.04
N ARG A 29 -3.08 -10.97 10.51
CA ARG A 29 -2.94 -12.17 11.33
C ARG A 29 -1.76 -12.06 12.29
N ARG A 30 -0.59 -11.62 11.81
CA ARG A 30 0.60 -11.47 12.64
C ARG A 30 0.34 -10.52 13.81
N ILE A 31 -0.27 -9.37 13.56
CA ILE A 31 -0.58 -8.40 14.62
C ILE A 31 -1.66 -8.93 15.58
N GLN A 32 -2.70 -9.61 15.08
CA GLN A 32 -3.81 -10.06 15.93
C GLN A 32 -3.50 -11.33 16.72
N GLU A 33 -2.73 -12.27 16.16
CA GLU A 33 -2.52 -13.59 16.74
C GLU A 33 -1.13 -13.74 17.37
N GLU A 34 -0.11 -13.03 16.88
CA GLU A 34 1.29 -13.23 17.29
C GLU A 34 1.82 -12.11 18.20
N ALA A 35 1.31 -10.86 18.06
CA ALA A 35 1.76 -9.74 18.88
C ALA A 35 1.10 -9.70 20.27
N CYS A 36 1.85 -9.25 21.29
CA CYS A 36 1.27 -8.96 22.60
C CYS A 36 0.44 -7.67 22.59
N ASP A 37 -0.31 -7.38 23.68
CA ASP A 37 -1.20 -6.24 23.75
C ASP A 37 -0.42 -4.91 23.61
N ASP A 38 0.69 -4.75 24.34
CA ASP A 38 1.54 -3.56 24.28
C ASP A 38 2.09 -3.32 22.86
N THR A 39 2.44 -4.40 22.17
CA THR A 39 2.91 -4.33 20.77
C THR A 39 1.79 -3.92 19.82
N ARG A 40 0.55 -4.39 20.02
CA ARG A 40 -0.62 -3.96 19.25
C ARG A 40 -0.94 -2.48 19.46
N GLU A 41 -0.88 -2.01 20.72
CA GLU A 41 -1.05 -0.60 21.05
C GLU A 41 0.05 0.27 20.43
N THR A 42 1.30 -0.20 20.47
CA THR A 42 2.42 0.48 19.83
C THR A 42 2.23 0.57 18.31
N TYR A 43 1.75 -0.50 17.67
CA TYR A 43 1.45 -0.48 16.24
C TYR A 43 0.40 0.57 15.88
N LEU A 44 -0.70 0.62 16.66
CA LEU A 44 -1.73 1.64 16.48
C LEU A 44 -1.16 3.06 16.69
N ALA A 45 -0.33 3.26 17.72
CA ALA A 45 0.30 4.55 18.00
C ALA A 45 1.23 5.00 16.87
N VAL A 46 1.98 4.07 16.24
CA VAL A 46 2.81 4.36 15.05
C VAL A 46 1.93 4.80 13.88
N LEU A 47 0.84 4.09 13.60
CA LEU A 47 -0.11 4.47 12.54
C LEU A 47 -0.71 5.85 12.80
N LEU A 48 -1.18 6.11 14.02
CA LEU A 48 -1.78 7.40 14.39
C LEU A 48 -0.77 8.56 14.23
N ARG A 49 0.50 8.36 14.58
CA ARG A 49 1.53 9.37 14.37
C ARG A 49 1.74 9.68 12.89
N TRP A 50 1.77 8.66 12.03
CA TRP A 50 1.84 8.86 10.59
C TRP A 50 0.65 9.69 10.07
N ILE A 51 -0.58 9.34 10.48
CA ILE A 51 -1.80 10.06 10.05
C ILE A 51 -1.81 11.51 10.55
N GLN A 52 -1.39 11.75 11.80
CA GLN A 52 -1.44 13.08 12.41
C GLN A 52 -0.37 14.04 11.91
N SER A 53 0.83 13.54 11.64
CA SER A 53 1.97 14.38 11.29
C SER A 53 2.37 14.32 9.83
N ALA A 54 1.87 13.33 9.09
CA ALA A 54 2.31 12.97 7.73
C ALA A 54 3.86 12.94 7.60
N ALA A 55 4.51 12.53 8.68
CA ALA A 55 5.95 12.43 8.77
C ALA A 55 6.36 11.19 9.56
N PRO A 56 7.54 10.63 9.27
CA PRO A 56 8.03 9.44 9.97
C PRO A 56 8.14 9.66 11.48
N PRO A 57 7.47 8.85 12.31
CA PRO A 57 7.67 8.88 13.76
C PRO A 57 9.11 8.51 14.12
N LEU A 58 9.63 9.08 15.21
CA LEU A 58 10.94 8.72 15.75
C LEU A 58 10.81 7.56 16.75
N THR A 59 11.81 6.68 16.78
CA THR A 59 11.86 5.53 17.69
C THR A 59 11.86 5.94 19.16
N THR A 60 12.40 7.12 19.47
CA THR A 60 12.45 7.66 20.86
C THR A 60 11.09 7.91 21.49
N GLY A 61 10.02 7.90 20.72
CA GLY A 61 8.65 8.08 21.21
C GLY A 61 7.91 6.79 21.55
N PHE A 62 8.58 5.62 21.51
CA PHE A 62 7.94 4.31 21.64
C PHE A 62 8.79 3.36 22.48
N ASP A 63 8.15 2.34 23.05
CA ASP A 63 8.84 1.25 23.73
C ASP A 63 9.69 0.45 22.74
N ARG A 64 10.93 0.16 23.15
CA ARG A 64 11.90 -0.50 22.26
C ARG A 64 11.58 -1.97 22.03
N GLU A 65 11.13 -2.69 23.05
CA GLU A 65 10.84 -4.12 22.95
C GLU A 65 9.63 -4.31 22.01
N ALA A 66 8.61 -3.47 22.14
CA ALA A 66 7.46 -3.48 21.25
C ALA A 66 7.84 -3.14 19.79
N LEU A 67 8.75 -2.18 19.57
CA LEU A 67 9.25 -1.87 18.22
C LEU A 67 10.07 -3.03 17.62
N ASP A 68 10.91 -3.68 18.42
CA ASP A 68 11.71 -4.83 17.98
C ASP A 68 10.79 -6.02 17.61
N GLU A 69 9.72 -6.25 18.38
CA GLU A 69 8.70 -7.26 18.05
C GLU A 69 7.94 -6.88 16.75
N LEU A 70 7.50 -5.63 16.60
CA LEU A 70 6.85 -5.17 15.37
C LEU A 70 7.75 -5.30 14.14
N ALA A 71 9.04 -5.04 14.29
CA ALA A 71 10.01 -5.23 13.21
C ALA A 71 10.22 -6.72 12.87
N ALA A 72 10.22 -7.60 13.88
CA ALA A 72 10.27 -9.05 13.68
C ALA A 72 9.02 -9.60 12.98
N LEU A 73 7.85 -9.01 13.26
CA LEU A 73 6.58 -9.30 12.56
C LEU A 73 6.49 -8.65 11.16
N ASP A 74 7.51 -7.89 10.76
CA ASP A 74 7.53 -7.11 9.51
C ASP A 74 6.37 -6.09 9.42
N ALA A 75 5.88 -5.63 10.57
CA ALA A 75 4.82 -4.62 10.64
C ALA A 75 5.36 -3.20 10.52
N VAL A 76 6.60 -2.99 10.95
CA VAL A 76 7.35 -1.75 10.82
C VAL A 76 8.77 -2.04 10.35
N PHE A 77 9.44 -1.00 9.85
CA PHE A 77 10.88 -1.02 9.61
C PHE A 77 11.51 0.27 10.12
N ILE A 78 12.75 0.20 10.56
CA ILE A 78 13.46 1.34 11.13
C ILE A 78 14.61 1.74 10.20
N LEU A 79 14.65 3.03 9.86
CA LEU A 79 15.72 3.62 9.07
C LEU A 79 16.12 4.96 9.70
N ASN A 80 17.38 5.09 10.13
CA ASN A 80 17.90 6.31 10.76
C ASN A 80 17.02 6.84 11.91
N GLU A 81 16.64 5.97 12.84
CA GLU A 81 15.76 6.25 13.98
C GLU A 81 14.31 6.65 13.61
N GLN A 82 13.96 6.60 12.35
CA GLN A 82 12.60 6.84 11.86
C GLN A 82 11.89 5.51 11.59
N ILE A 83 10.58 5.48 11.88
CA ILE A 83 9.76 4.27 11.75
C ILE A 83 8.93 4.35 10.47
N GLY A 84 9.20 3.45 9.52
CA GLY A 84 8.30 3.15 8.40
C GLY A 84 7.28 2.10 8.79
N CYS A 85 6.07 2.25 8.26
CA CYS A 85 4.95 1.34 8.51
C CYS A 85 4.11 1.27 7.23
N PRO A 86 4.13 0.18 6.46
CA PRO A 86 3.35 0.12 5.21
C PRO A 86 1.89 0.52 5.42
N PRO A 87 1.34 1.40 4.56
CA PRO A 87 1.89 1.88 3.28
C PRO A 87 2.90 3.05 3.38
N PHE A 88 3.20 3.57 4.58
CA PHE A 88 4.04 4.76 4.77
C PHE A 88 5.53 4.40 4.76
N ASN A 89 6.30 5.17 4.00
CA ASN A 89 7.73 4.96 3.82
C ASN A 89 8.56 6.15 4.33
N VAL A 90 9.67 5.83 4.98
CA VAL A 90 10.64 6.81 5.50
C VAL A 90 11.51 7.40 4.39
N ALA A 91 11.94 6.55 3.46
CA ALA A 91 12.87 6.94 2.41
C ALA A 91 12.14 7.61 1.22
N LYS A 92 12.83 8.54 0.57
CA LYS A 92 12.35 9.06 -0.71
C LYS A 92 12.37 7.97 -1.78
N THR A 93 11.30 7.89 -2.55
CA THR A 93 11.15 6.97 -3.68
C THR A 93 10.67 7.73 -4.91
N ASP A 94 10.64 7.06 -6.05
CA ASP A 94 10.09 7.54 -7.30
C ASP A 94 8.55 7.60 -7.34
N ILE A 95 7.87 7.03 -6.33
CA ILE A 95 6.42 7.13 -6.18
C ILE A 95 6.11 8.17 -5.12
N GLN A 96 5.70 9.36 -5.55
CA GLN A 96 5.35 10.47 -4.69
C GLN A 96 3.84 10.59 -4.60
N VAL A 97 3.32 10.81 -3.40
CA VAL A 97 1.89 10.99 -3.12
C VAL A 97 1.71 12.37 -2.51
N HIS A 98 1.22 13.31 -3.31
CA HIS A 98 1.04 14.70 -2.94
C HIS A 98 -0.35 14.91 -2.35
N PHE A 99 -0.38 15.27 -1.09
CA PHE A 99 -1.56 15.76 -0.38
C PHE A 99 -1.58 17.30 -0.38
N PRO A 100 -2.66 17.96 0.06
CA PRO A 100 -2.75 19.42 0.02
C PRO A 100 -1.62 20.16 0.77
N HIS A 101 -1.02 19.55 1.78
CA HIS A 101 -0.03 20.20 2.64
C HIS A 101 1.31 19.47 2.74
N GLU A 102 1.38 18.22 2.25
CA GLU A 102 2.56 17.37 2.37
C GLU A 102 2.73 16.42 1.22
N THR A 103 3.93 15.86 1.09
CA THR A 103 4.26 14.80 0.14
C THR A 103 4.80 13.59 0.88
N LEU A 104 4.15 12.45 0.69
CA LEU A 104 4.61 11.16 1.17
C LEU A 104 5.24 10.36 0.04
N HIS A 105 5.98 9.33 0.41
CA HIS A 105 6.62 8.41 -0.52
C HIS A 105 6.10 7.00 -0.30
N ALA A 106 5.80 6.29 -1.39
CA ALA A 106 5.32 4.93 -1.36
C ALA A 106 6.37 3.94 -1.86
N LEU A 107 6.40 2.74 -1.30
CA LEU A 107 7.28 1.65 -1.76
C LEU A 107 6.72 0.93 -2.98
N SER A 108 5.40 0.93 -3.13
CA SER A 108 4.69 0.22 -4.18
C SER A 108 3.53 1.04 -4.74
N ALA A 109 3.04 0.63 -5.90
CA ALA A 109 1.82 1.20 -6.47
C ALA A 109 0.59 1.00 -5.57
N LEU A 110 0.50 -0.14 -4.86
CA LEU A 110 -0.62 -0.39 -3.93
C LEU A 110 -0.56 0.50 -2.71
N ASP A 111 0.64 0.76 -2.17
CA ASP A 111 0.83 1.69 -1.06
C ASP A 111 0.33 3.08 -1.43
N ALA A 112 0.75 3.57 -2.59
CA ALA A 112 0.33 4.88 -3.09
C ALA A 112 -1.19 4.98 -3.26
N LEU A 113 -1.83 3.95 -3.82
CA LEU A 113 -3.27 3.91 -4.04
C LEU A 113 -4.08 3.81 -2.73
N ALA A 114 -3.50 3.25 -1.66
CA ALA A 114 -4.18 3.11 -0.37
C ALA A 114 -4.12 4.37 0.51
N MET A 115 -3.05 5.18 0.39
CA MET A 115 -2.79 6.33 1.27
C MET A 115 -3.95 7.35 1.32
N PRO A 116 -4.60 7.77 0.21
CA PRO A 116 -5.69 8.75 0.27
C PRO A 116 -6.81 8.34 1.21
N ARG A 117 -7.19 7.06 1.17
CA ARG A 117 -8.25 6.52 2.01
C ARG A 117 -7.86 6.35 3.47
N LEU A 118 -6.58 6.14 3.75
CA LEU A 118 -6.06 6.03 5.12
C LEU A 118 -5.94 7.40 5.78
N LEU A 119 -5.51 8.42 5.03
CA LEU A 119 -5.40 9.79 5.52
C LEU A 119 -6.71 10.58 5.42
N ASP A 120 -7.76 10.00 4.81
CA ASP A 120 -9.05 10.67 4.56
C ASP A 120 -8.87 12.01 3.80
N ALA A 121 -7.97 12.04 2.83
CA ALA A 121 -7.61 13.22 2.06
C ALA A 121 -7.38 12.88 0.57
N PRO A 122 -7.79 13.76 -0.36
CA PRO A 122 -7.49 13.57 -1.78
C PRO A 122 -5.99 13.73 -2.03
N ALA A 123 -5.47 13.02 -3.03
CA ALA A 123 -4.05 13.10 -3.37
C ALA A 123 -3.79 12.98 -4.87
N THR A 124 -2.62 13.46 -5.29
CA THR A 124 -2.07 13.22 -6.61
C THR A 124 -0.83 12.33 -6.47
N ILE A 125 -0.80 11.22 -7.21
CA ILE A 125 0.37 10.35 -7.31
C ILE A 125 1.19 10.80 -8.51
N GLU A 126 2.47 11.06 -8.30
CA GLU A 126 3.45 11.29 -9.36
C GLU A 126 4.51 10.20 -9.32
N THR A 127 4.75 9.58 -10.48
CA THR A 127 5.71 8.48 -10.63
C THR A 127 6.11 8.32 -12.09
N HIS A 128 6.82 7.23 -12.38
CA HIS A 128 7.24 6.89 -13.74
C HIS A 128 6.84 5.44 -14.06
N CYS A 129 6.60 5.20 -15.35
CA CYS A 129 6.42 3.84 -15.85
C CYS A 129 7.67 3.01 -15.57
N ALA A 130 7.50 1.89 -14.87
CA ALA A 130 8.62 1.03 -14.49
C ALA A 130 9.37 0.42 -15.70
N MET A 131 8.76 0.44 -16.90
CA MET A 131 9.35 -0.13 -18.13
C MET A 131 9.99 0.92 -19.01
N SER A 132 9.42 2.12 -19.12
CA SER A 132 9.90 3.15 -20.07
C SER A 132 10.47 4.40 -19.40
N GLY A 133 10.20 4.62 -18.11
CA GLY A 133 10.58 5.85 -17.42
C GLY A 133 9.70 7.07 -17.78
N GLU A 134 8.66 6.89 -18.59
CA GLU A 134 7.70 7.95 -18.89
C GLU A 134 6.89 8.33 -17.65
N ALA A 135 6.61 9.64 -17.48
CA ALA A 135 5.86 10.15 -16.33
C ALA A 135 4.43 9.62 -16.29
N ILE A 136 3.95 9.32 -15.10
CA ILE A 136 2.58 8.93 -14.78
C ILE A 136 2.09 9.85 -13.67
N GLN A 137 0.92 10.45 -13.86
CA GLN A 137 0.25 11.24 -12.85
C GLN A 137 -1.19 10.76 -12.70
N LEU A 138 -1.63 10.54 -11.44
CA LEU A 138 -2.96 10.03 -11.11
C LEU A 138 -3.55 10.89 -9.99
N THR A 139 -4.84 11.18 -10.07
CA THR A 139 -5.56 11.92 -9.02
C THR A 139 -6.61 11.02 -8.37
N LEU A 140 -6.59 10.96 -7.05
CA LEU A 140 -7.52 10.16 -6.26
C LEU A 140 -8.34 11.05 -5.33
N THR A 141 -9.59 10.63 -5.12
CA THR A 141 -10.44 11.20 -4.07
C THR A 141 -9.96 10.74 -2.68
N GLN A 142 -10.50 11.33 -1.62
CA GLN A 142 -10.26 10.89 -0.25
C GLN A 142 -10.70 9.42 0.01
N ASP A 143 -11.63 8.89 -0.76
CA ASP A 143 -12.05 7.50 -0.69
C ASP A 143 -11.13 6.54 -1.47
N GLY A 144 -10.08 7.07 -2.09
CA GLY A 144 -9.13 6.30 -2.92
C GLY A 144 -9.69 5.93 -4.28
N GLU A 145 -10.69 6.66 -4.77
CA GLU A 145 -11.26 6.48 -6.10
C GLU A 145 -10.52 7.35 -7.13
N LEU A 146 -10.21 6.76 -8.28
CA LEU A 146 -9.59 7.45 -9.40
C LEU A 146 -10.63 8.24 -10.18
N ARG A 147 -10.21 9.35 -10.77
CA ARG A 147 -11.04 10.06 -11.75
C ARG A 147 -11.23 9.21 -12.99
N GLU A 148 -12.43 9.27 -13.60
CA GLU A 148 -12.77 8.45 -14.77
C GLU A 148 -11.78 8.62 -15.93
N ALA A 149 -11.27 9.83 -16.16
CA ALA A 149 -10.29 10.13 -17.20
C ALA A 149 -8.94 9.40 -17.02
N GLU A 150 -8.62 8.96 -15.80
CA GLU A 150 -7.33 8.34 -15.46
C GLU A 150 -7.39 6.80 -15.39
N LEU A 151 -8.59 6.20 -15.43
CA LEU A 151 -8.76 4.75 -15.26
C LEU A 151 -7.97 3.91 -16.27
N ASN A 152 -7.67 4.46 -17.45
CA ASN A 152 -6.93 3.77 -18.50
C ASN A 152 -5.51 4.32 -18.72
N SER A 153 -5.04 5.25 -17.89
CA SER A 153 -3.73 5.91 -18.06
C SER A 153 -2.56 5.04 -17.66
N ALA A 154 -2.79 4.08 -16.78
CA ALA A 154 -1.78 3.11 -16.34
C ALA A 154 -2.42 1.77 -15.92
N VAL A 155 -1.58 0.78 -15.68
CA VAL A 155 -1.92 -0.48 -15.01
C VAL A 155 -0.95 -0.69 -13.87
N VAL A 156 -1.31 -1.54 -12.91
CA VAL A 156 -0.39 -2.00 -11.86
C VAL A 156 0.08 -3.40 -12.23
N ALA A 157 1.39 -3.54 -12.39
CA ALA A 157 2.05 -4.81 -12.66
C ALA A 157 2.59 -5.41 -11.36
N PHE A 158 2.46 -6.72 -11.24
CA PHE A 158 3.02 -7.52 -10.17
C PHE A 158 4.13 -8.38 -10.73
N GLN A 159 5.32 -8.30 -10.15
CA GLN A 159 6.29 -9.37 -10.35
C GLN A 159 5.78 -10.64 -9.67
N LYS A 160 6.21 -11.81 -10.17
CA LYS A 160 5.83 -13.08 -9.58
C LYS A 160 6.19 -13.09 -8.09
N VAL A 161 5.16 -12.98 -7.26
CA VAL A 161 5.33 -13.01 -5.81
C VAL A 161 5.65 -14.45 -5.39
N ALA A 162 6.71 -14.64 -4.62
CA ALA A 162 6.95 -15.92 -3.97
C ALA A 162 5.77 -16.26 -3.05
N ASN A 163 5.51 -17.54 -2.81
CA ASN A 163 4.40 -17.97 -1.94
C ASN A 163 4.53 -17.42 -0.51
N GLN A 164 5.73 -17.02 -0.12
CA GLN A 164 6.02 -16.38 1.15
C GLN A 164 7.16 -15.38 0.93
N VAL A 165 6.99 -14.15 1.43
CA VAL A 165 8.03 -13.12 1.41
C VAL A 165 8.62 -12.98 2.81
N ALA A 166 9.92 -12.73 2.88
CA ALA A 166 10.59 -12.51 4.14
C ALA A 166 10.28 -11.12 4.70
N ARG A 167 10.27 -10.10 3.80
CA ARG A 167 10.01 -8.70 4.18
C ARG A 167 9.19 -7.99 3.11
N TYR A 168 8.12 -7.33 3.54
CA TYR A 168 7.28 -6.53 2.65
C TYR A 168 8.08 -5.50 1.86
N THR A 169 8.88 -4.70 2.55
CA THR A 169 9.64 -3.59 1.97
C THR A 169 10.68 -4.01 0.95
N PHE A 170 11.25 -5.22 1.07
CA PHE A 170 12.34 -5.68 0.22
C PHE A 170 11.92 -6.71 -0.82
N ASP A 171 10.95 -7.56 -0.49
CA ASP A 171 10.63 -8.72 -1.32
C ASP A 171 9.32 -8.55 -2.10
N LEU A 172 8.34 -7.82 -1.54
CA LEU A 172 7.02 -7.69 -2.14
C LEU A 172 6.80 -6.33 -2.80
N ALA A 173 6.92 -5.25 -2.04
CA ALA A 173 6.59 -3.90 -2.49
C ALA A 173 7.37 -3.46 -3.74
N PRO A 174 8.70 -3.72 -3.88
CA PRO A 174 9.44 -3.33 -5.08
C PRO A 174 8.96 -4.00 -6.37
N GLY A 175 8.26 -5.10 -6.26
CA GLY A 175 7.69 -5.84 -7.40
C GLY A 175 6.31 -5.34 -7.86
N ILE A 176 5.72 -4.34 -7.19
CA ILE A 176 4.37 -3.84 -7.49
C ILE A 176 4.47 -2.41 -8.00
N ARG A 177 4.38 -2.23 -9.34
CA ARG A 177 4.75 -1.00 -10.01
C ARG A 177 3.66 -0.50 -10.96
N PHE A 178 3.64 0.81 -11.19
CA PHE A 178 2.87 1.41 -12.27
C PHE A 178 3.55 1.21 -13.62
N VAL A 179 2.76 0.83 -14.62
CA VAL A 179 3.22 0.60 -15.99
C VAL A 179 2.22 1.22 -16.96
N LEU A 180 2.68 1.88 -18.01
CA LEU A 180 1.81 2.36 -19.07
C LEU A 180 1.23 1.18 -19.87
N PRO A 181 -0.04 1.25 -20.33
CA PRO A 181 -0.72 0.12 -20.96
C PRO A 181 0.03 -0.47 -22.15
N GLN A 182 0.66 0.38 -22.98
CA GLN A 182 1.44 -0.04 -24.14
C GLN A 182 2.69 -0.86 -23.77
N HIS A 183 3.21 -0.70 -22.55
CA HIS A 183 4.38 -1.44 -22.04
C HIS A 183 4.00 -2.63 -21.16
N ALA A 184 2.71 -2.85 -20.92
CA ALA A 184 2.22 -3.95 -20.09
C ALA A 184 2.05 -5.27 -20.85
N MET A 185 2.15 -5.24 -22.18
CA MET A 185 2.02 -6.46 -23.02
C MET A 185 3.12 -7.45 -22.66
N GLY A 186 2.70 -8.69 -22.36
CA GLY A 186 3.62 -9.78 -21.96
C GLY A 186 3.90 -9.89 -20.46
N LEU A 187 3.45 -8.94 -19.63
CA LEU A 187 3.52 -9.07 -18.19
C LEU A 187 2.49 -10.09 -17.68
N GLN A 188 2.94 -11.00 -16.81
CA GLN A 188 2.11 -12.15 -16.38
C GLN A 188 0.92 -11.77 -15.48
N GLN A 189 1.09 -10.72 -14.67
CA GLN A 189 0.05 -10.26 -13.75
C GLN A 189 -0.03 -8.75 -13.78
N THR A 190 -1.17 -8.25 -14.28
CA THR A 190 -1.48 -6.82 -14.27
C THR A 190 -2.92 -6.62 -13.81
N LEU A 191 -3.17 -5.52 -13.11
CA LEU A 191 -4.50 -5.03 -12.77
C LEU A 191 -4.73 -3.68 -13.43
N SER A 192 -5.95 -3.41 -13.89
CA SER A 192 -6.35 -2.05 -14.21
C SER A 192 -6.24 -1.17 -12.97
N LEU A 193 -6.15 0.15 -13.13
CA LEU A 193 -6.08 1.06 -11.97
C LEU A 193 -7.28 0.91 -11.03
N GLY A 194 -8.49 0.72 -11.56
CA GLY A 194 -9.68 0.48 -10.75
C GLY A 194 -9.60 -0.82 -9.94
N GLU A 195 -9.13 -1.92 -10.54
CA GLU A 195 -8.89 -3.18 -9.85
C GLU A 195 -7.79 -3.03 -8.78
N ALA A 196 -6.70 -2.34 -9.11
CA ALA A 196 -5.58 -2.13 -8.20
C ALA A 196 -5.98 -1.24 -7.01
N SER A 197 -6.79 -0.19 -7.22
CA SER A 197 -7.35 0.62 -6.13
C SER A 197 -8.25 -0.21 -5.22
N ALA A 198 -9.11 -1.06 -5.78
CA ALA A 198 -9.94 -1.96 -4.98
C ALA A 198 -9.09 -2.94 -4.15
N VAL A 199 -8.03 -3.51 -4.74
CA VAL A 199 -7.08 -4.39 -4.03
C VAL A 199 -6.35 -3.61 -2.92
N ALA A 200 -5.82 -2.42 -3.20
CA ALA A 200 -5.12 -1.59 -2.23
C ALA A 200 -6.00 -1.26 -1.03
N ASN A 201 -7.23 -0.79 -1.30
CA ASN A 201 -8.20 -0.44 -0.27
C ASN A 201 -8.63 -1.64 0.60
N ALA A 202 -8.72 -2.84 0.01
CA ALA A 202 -9.04 -4.07 0.73
C ALA A 202 -7.84 -4.59 1.54
N PHE A 203 -6.64 -4.55 0.95
CA PHE A 203 -5.40 -5.00 1.57
C PHE A 203 -5.06 -4.21 2.84
N TYR A 204 -5.27 -2.88 2.80
CA TYR A 204 -5.05 -1.98 3.95
C TYR A 204 -6.29 -1.75 4.82
N SER A 205 -7.35 -2.59 4.66
CA SER A 205 -8.59 -2.46 5.44
C SER A 205 -8.38 -2.68 6.95
N PHE A 206 -7.41 -3.49 7.33
CA PHE A 206 -7.05 -3.74 8.73
C PHE A 206 -6.55 -2.45 9.40
N GLN A 207 -5.57 -1.76 8.81
CA GLN A 207 -5.05 -0.49 9.32
C GLN A 207 -6.16 0.55 9.44
N ARG A 208 -7.02 0.63 8.41
CA ARG A 208 -8.17 1.55 8.44
C ARG A 208 -9.15 1.24 9.57
N LYS A 209 -9.40 -0.03 9.86
CA LYS A 209 -10.26 -0.44 11.00
C LYS A 209 -9.62 -0.04 12.33
N LEU A 210 -8.32 -0.26 12.50
CA LEU A 210 -7.59 0.16 13.70
C LEU A 210 -7.71 1.67 13.92
N LEU A 211 -7.46 2.47 12.88
CA LEU A 211 -7.53 3.94 12.94
C LEU A 211 -8.93 4.48 13.24
N LYS A 212 -10.00 3.75 12.92
CA LYS A 212 -11.38 4.18 13.20
C LYS A 212 -11.87 3.80 14.59
N ASN A 213 -11.24 2.80 15.21
CA ASN A 213 -11.67 2.25 16.51
C ASN A 213 -10.77 2.71 17.66
N GLY A 214 -9.62 3.31 17.38
CA GLY A 214 -8.68 3.92 18.32
C GLY A 214 -8.85 5.44 18.37
#